data_a72f9585b6126a9fb4f1243754fc2087
#
_entry.id   a72f9585b6126a9fb4f1243754fc2087
#
_cell.length_a   1.000
_cell.length_b   1.000
_cell.length_c   1.000
_cell.angle_alpha   90.00
_cell.angle_beta   90.00
_cell.angle_gamma   90.00
#
_symmetry.space_group_name_H-M   'P 1'
#
loop_
_entity.id
_entity.type
_entity.pdbx_description
1 polymer ?
#
loop_
_entity_poly.entity_id
_entity_poly.type
_entity_poly.pdbx_seq_one_letter_code
_entity_poly.pdbx_strand_id
1 'polypeptide(L)'
;MKRTFLLTIAFIFVMASSDAQQIAVLKYGGGGDWYSNPTALPNLIQFCNANLGTKIDPQPETAEAGSVTLFKYPFLHMTGHGNVFFTDDEVQNLKTYLLSGGFLHIDDNYGMEPYLKRELLKLFPDKQLEELGADHPIFDQKFKFPQGLPKIHEHDGKRPQAFGIFDQGRLVLLYTFECDLGDGWEDPAVHNDPEEVRSKALQMGANIVEYAFKS
;
A
#
# COMPACT_ATOMS: atom_id res chain seq x y z
N MET A 1 -57.55 -39.75 3.55
CA MET A 1 -57.17 -38.36 3.33
C MET A 1 -55.72 -38.18 3.74
N LYS A 2 -54.78 -38.10 2.76
CA LYS A 2 -53.35 -37.89 3.04
C LYS A 2 -53.10 -36.37 2.94
N ARG A 3 -52.69 -35.74 4.05
CA ARG A 3 -52.31 -34.32 4.09
C ARG A 3 -50.85 -34.22 3.70
N THR A 4 -50.57 -33.61 2.53
CA THR A 4 -49.22 -33.29 2.07
C THR A 4 -48.80 -31.95 2.71
N PHE A 5 -47.79 -31.97 3.54
CA PHE A 5 -47.18 -30.78 4.11
C PHE A 5 -46.14 -30.23 3.08
N LEU A 6 -46.42 -29.07 2.51
CA LEU A 6 -45.43 -28.33 1.72
C LEU A 6 -44.52 -27.55 2.68
N LEU A 7 -43.25 -27.94 2.75
CA LEU A 7 -42.22 -27.14 3.42
C LEU A 7 -41.73 -26.05 2.49
N THR A 8 -42.11 -24.81 2.77
CA THR A 8 -41.55 -23.64 2.05
C THR A 8 -40.23 -23.27 2.71
N ILE A 9 -39.10 -23.53 1.99
CA ILE A 9 -37.77 -23.10 2.42
C ILE A 9 -37.63 -21.66 1.97
N ALA A 10 -37.65 -20.71 2.91
CA ALA A 10 -37.35 -19.32 2.66
C ALA A 10 -35.81 -19.15 2.58
N PHE A 11 -35.29 -18.88 1.39
CA PHE A 11 -33.90 -18.50 1.16
C PHE A 11 -33.73 -17.04 1.64
N ILE A 12 -33.14 -16.86 2.83
CA ILE A 12 -32.72 -15.52 3.29
C ILE A 12 -31.44 -15.16 2.53
N PHE A 13 -31.59 -14.28 1.55
CA PHE A 13 -30.47 -13.65 0.85
C PHE A 13 -29.87 -12.62 1.81
N VAL A 14 -28.80 -12.99 2.54
CA VAL A 14 -28.02 -12.02 3.30
C VAL A 14 -27.24 -11.19 2.27
N MET A 15 -27.74 -10.00 2.00
CA MET A 15 -26.97 -8.97 1.27
C MET A 15 -25.84 -8.55 2.20
N ALA A 16 -24.63 -9.09 1.99
CA ALA A 16 -23.44 -8.54 2.57
C ALA A 16 -23.27 -7.13 1.97
N SER A 17 -23.54 -6.10 2.76
CA SER A 17 -23.07 -4.75 2.44
C SER A 17 -21.54 -4.84 2.43
N SER A 18 -20.91 -4.77 1.28
CA SER A 18 -19.48 -4.54 1.23
C SER A 18 -19.27 -3.10 1.68
N ASP A 19 -18.83 -2.90 2.91
CA ASP A 19 -18.32 -1.61 3.31
C ASP A 19 -17.22 -1.20 2.32
N ALA A 20 -17.17 0.09 1.99
CA ALA A 20 -16.14 0.62 1.11
C ALA A 20 -14.77 0.26 1.70
N GLN A 21 -13.87 -0.27 0.89
CA GLN A 21 -12.50 -0.52 1.31
C GLN A 21 -11.86 0.82 1.67
N GLN A 22 -11.09 0.85 2.74
CA GLN A 22 -10.41 2.06 3.17
C GLN A 22 -8.91 1.90 3.03
N ILE A 23 -8.25 2.96 2.58
CA ILE A 23 -6.80 3.11 2.54
C ILE A 23 -6.41 4.22 3.51
N ALA A 24 -5.30 4.07 4.22
CA ALA A 24 -4.83 5.10 5.12
C ALA A 24 -3.34 5.41 4.92
N VAL A 25 -2.99 6.67 5.21
CA VAL A 25 -1.60 7.09 5.41
C VAL A 25 -1.15 6.64 6.80
N LEU A 26 -0.01 5.97 6.88
CA LEU A 26 0.61 5.62 8.15
C LEU A 26 1.38 6.81 8.74
N LYS A 27 0.92 7.33 9.86
CA LYS A 27 1.63 8.33 10.64
C LYS A 27 2.69 7.66 11.51
N TYR A 28 3.92 8.11 11.39
CA TYR A 28 5.07 7.62 12.16
C TYR A 28 5.74 8.75 12.92
N GLY A 29 6.56 8.41 13.91
CA GLY A 29 7.37 9.33 14.70
C GLY A 29 8.76 9.56 14.10
N GLY A 30 9.60 10.35 14.80
CA GLY A 30 11.00 10.55 14.44
C GLY A 30 11.30 11.87 13.73
N GLY A 31 10.29 12.63 13.37
CA GLY A 31 10.43 13.97 12.76
C GLY A 31 10.52 13.97 11.24
N GLY A 32 10.36 12.81 10.58
CA GLY A 32 10.12 12.76 9.14
C GLY A 32 8.72 13.25 8.78
N ASP A 33 8.54 13.64 7.54
CA ASP A 33 7.32 14.29 7.04
C ASP A 33 6.31 13.29 6.47
N TRP A 34 5.80 12.38 7.30
CA TRP A 34 4.78 11.38 6.97
C TRP A 34 3.56 11.95 6.21
N TYR A 35 3.36 13.26 6.28
CA TYR A 35 2.28 14.02 5.66
C TYR A 35 2.66 14.60 4.28
N SER A 36 3.83 14.29 3.76
CA SER A 36 4.22 14.67 2.40
C SER A 36 3.26 14.05 1.37
N ASN A 37 3.22 14.62 0.18
CA ASN A 37 2.41 14.14 -0.94
C ASN A 37 0.89 14.09 -0.63
N PRO A 38 0.28 15.19 -0.17
CA PRO A 38 -1.10 15.18 0.35
C PRO A 38 -2.16 14.83 -0.70
N THR A 39 -1.89 15.04 -1.99
CA THR A 39 -2.83 14.71 -3.08
C THR A 39 -2.58 13.33 -3.69
N ALA A 40 -1.48 12.65 -3.32
CA ALA A 40 -1.07 11.38 -3.90
C ALA A 40 -2.11 10.27 -3.72
N LEU A 41 -2.47 9.95 -2.47
CA LEU A 41 -3.46 8.89 -2.22
C LEU A 41 -4.86 9.20 -2.75
N PRO A 42 -5.42 10.42 -2.63
CA PRO A 42 -6.69 10.76 -3.27
C PRO A 42 -6.69 10.48 -4.78
N ASN A 43 -5.63 10.88 -5.49
CA ASN A 43 -5.49 10.64 -6.92
C ASN A 43 -5.33 9.15 -7.25
N LEU A 44 -4.52 8.41 -6.49
CA LEU A 44 -4.38 6.96 -6.66
C LEU A 44 -5.72 6.24 -6.43
N ILE A 45 -6.47 6.59 -5.38
CA ILE A 45 -7.80 6.03 -5.10
C ILE A 45 -8.75 6.29 -6.26
N GLN A 46 -8.81 7.52 -6.75
CA GLN A 46 -9.63 7.86 -7.91
C GLN A 46 -9.26 7.02 -9.13
N PHE A 47 -7.95 6.86 -9.38
CA PHE A 47 -7.44 6.04 -10.48
C PHE A 47 -7.81 4.56 -10.31
N CYS A 48 -7.67 3.98 -9.12
CA CYS A 48 -8.06 2.62 -8.81
C CYS A 48 -9.56 2.39 -8.99
N ASN A 49 -10.40 3.28 -8.46
CA ASN A 49 -11.85 3.17 -8.61
C ASN A 49 -12.28 3.21 -10.08
N ALA A 50 -11.63 4.02 -10.90
CA ALA A 50 -11.93 4.14 -12.33
C ALA A 50 -11.43 2.94 -13.16
N ASN A 51 -10.26 2.37 -12.83
CA ASN A 51 -9.58 1.40 -13.68
C ASN A 51 -9.67 -0.04 -13.18
N LEU A 52 -9.79 -0.28 -11.88
CA LEU A 52 -9.89 -1.60 -11.26
C LEU A 52 -11.34 -1.96 -10.89
N GLY A 53 -12.25 -0.98 -10.91
CA GLY A 53 -13.63 -1.15 -10.44
C GLY A 53 -13.72 -1.33 -8.92
N THR A 54 -12.73 -0.88 -8.18
CA THR A 54 -12.76 -0.84 -6.71
C THR A 54 -13.80 0.19 -6.22
N LYS A 55 -14.15 0.10 -4.94
CA LYS A 55 -15.03 1.06 -4.25
C LYS A 55 -14.31 1.58 -2.99
N ILE A 56 -13.08 2.07 -3.19
CA ILE A 56 -12.29 2.65 -2.10
C ILE A 56 -12.88 4.02 -1.76
N ASP A 57 -12.96 4.35 -0.47
CA ASP A 57 -13.39 5.68 -0.04
C ASP A 57 -12.45 6.74 -0.65
N PRO A 58 -12.98 7.77 -1.33
CA PRO A 58 -12.14 8.78 -1.98
C PRO A 58 -11.30 9.63 -1.01
N GLN A 59 -11.63 9.61 0.27
CA GLN A 59 -10.86 10.32 1.30
C GLN A 59 -10.03 9.32 2.11
N PRO A 60 -8.72 9.24 1.90
CA PRO A 60 -7.86 8.40 2.72
C PRO A 60 -7.82 8.92 4.15
N GLU A 61 -7.81 7.99 5.09
CA GLU A 61 -7.67 8.31 6.51
C GLU A 61 -6.19 8.40 6.91
N THR A 62 -5.93 8.88 8.14
CA THR A 62 -4.62 8.80 8.77
C THR A 62 -4.67 7.77 9.89
N ALA A 63 -3.76 6.80 9.88
CA ALA A 63 -3.66 5.76 10.90
C ALA A 63 -2.36 5.92 11.69
N GLU A 64 -2.45 5.89 13.02
CA GLU A 64 -1.29 5.87 13.90
C GLU A 64 -0.85 4.43 14.14
N ALA A 65 0.47 4.15 14.08
CA ALA A 65 1.02 2.82 14.20
C ALA A 65 0.63 2.09 15.50
N GLY A 66 0.45 2.83 16.60
CA GLY A 66 0.03 2.29 17.90
C GLY A 66 -1.49 2.16 18.08
N SER A 67 -2.31 2.60 17.12
CA SER A 67 -3.77 2.61 17.28
C SER A 67 -4.40 1.27 16.86
N VAL A 68 -5.42 0.84 17.60
CA VAL A 68 -6.27 -0.30 17.22
C VAL A 68 -7.06 -0.03 15.93
N THR A 69 -7.22 1.22 15.53
CA THR A 69 -7.89 1.58 14.28
C THR A 69 -7.11 1.14 13.06
N LEU A 70 -5.80 0.87 13.20
CA LEU A 70 -4.92 0.37 12.14
C LEU A 70 -5.54 -0.84 11.41
N PHE A 71 -6.17 -1.75 12.17
CA PHE A 71 -6.78 -2.98 11.65
C PHE A 71 -8.05 -2.79 10.80
N LYS A 72 -8.53 -1.56 10.66
CA LYS A 72 -9.64 -1.25 9.74
C LYS A 72 -9.18 -1.12 8.29
N TYR A 73 -7.88 -0.88 8.07
CA TYR A 73 -7.33 -0.56 6.77
C TYR A 73 -6.60 -1.77 6.19
N PRO A 74 -7.09 -2.41 5.12
CA PRO A 74 -6.38 -3.51 4.47
C PRO A 74 -5.05 -3.07 3.83
N PHE A 75 -4.94 -1.76 3.52
CA PHE A 75 -3.77 -1.17 2.89
C PHE A 75 -3.35 0.12 3.60
N LEU A 76 -2.09 0.17 4.00
CA LEU A 76 -1.44 1.37 4.51
C LEU A 76 -0.39 1.86 3.52
N HIS A 77 -0.33 3.18 3.37
CA HIS A 77 0.73 3.86 2.64
C HIS A 77 1.57 4.68 3.60
N MET A 78 2.87 4.57 3.48
CA MET A 78 3.85 5.34 4.24
C MET A 78 4.80 6.00 3.25
N THR A 79 5.03 7.29 3.41
CA THR A 79 5.94 8.07 2.58
C THR A 79 6.62 9.14 3.41
N GLY A 80 7.60 9.83 2.86
CA GLY A 80 8.25 11.00 3.44
C GLY A 80 9.76 11.03 3.25
N HIS A 81 10.36 11.99 3.95
CA HIS A 81 11.80 12.21 3.96
C HIS A 81 12.35 12.04 5.38
N GLY A 82 13.60 11.59 5.48
CA GLY A 82 14.35 11.59 6.73
C GLY A 82 13.94 10.54 7.75
N ASN A 83 13.95 10.93 9.03
CA ASN A 83 13.95 9.96 10.11
C ASN A 83 12.58 9.35 10.39
N VAL A 84 12.58 8.03 10.47
CA VAL A 84 11.44 7.19 10.89
C VAL A 84 11.74 6.62 12.26
N PHE A 85 10.76 6.60 13.15
CA PHE A 85 10.87 5.98 14.45
C PHE A 85 9.54 5.38 14.90
N PHE A 86 9.58 4.15 15.40
CA PHE A 86 8.48 3.49 16.08
C PHE A 86 8.88 3.14 17.52
N THR A 87 7.99 3.37 18.46
CA THR A 87 8.09 2.84 19.83
C THR A 87 7.93 1.32 19.81
N ASP A 88 8.29 0.65 20.91
CA ASP A 88 8.15 -0.82 21.01
C ASP A 88 6.69 -1.28 20.89
N ASP A 89 5.74 -0.51 21.44
CA ASP A 89 4.31 -0.78 21.32
C ASP A 89 3.80 -0.62 19.87
N GLU A 90 4.26 0.43 19.16
CA GLU A 90 3.96 0.65 17.75
C GLU A 90 4.54 -0.47 16.87
N VAL A 91 5.76 -0.93 17.16
CA VAL A 91 6.38 -2.08 16.50
C VAL A 91 5.52 -3.33 16.66
N GLN A 92 5.09 -3.66 17.88
CA GLN A 92 4.25 -4.84 18.14
C GLN A 92 2.90 -4.75 17.44
N ASN A 93 2.27 -3.58 17.49
CA ASN A 93 0.97 -3.37 16.86
C ASN A 93 1.06 -3.46 15.33
N LEU A 94 2.05 -2.79 14.72
CA LEU A 94 2.27 -2.83 13.27
C LEU A 94 2.66 -4.23 12.79
N LYS A 95 3.50 -4.94 13.54
CA LYS A 95 3.82 -6.35 13.25
C LYS A 95 2.58 -7.23 13.29
N THR A 96 1.74 -7.09 14.32
CA THR A 96 0.48 -7.83 14.43
C THR A 96 -0.44 -7.54 13.25
N TYR A 97 -0.57 -6.27 12.86
CA TYR A 97 -1.34 -5.85 11.69
C TYR A 97 -0.87 -6.56 10.40
N LEU A 98 0.43 -6.52 10.13
CA LEU A 98 1.02 -7.12 8.93
C LEU A 98 0.84 -8.64 8.89
N LEU A 99 1.01 -9.32 10.03
CA LEU A 99 0.84 -10.76 10.13
C LEU A 99 -0.63 -11.22 10.13
N SER A 100 -1.57 -10.31 10.40
CA SER A 100 -3.01 -10.59 10.42
C SER A 100 -3.73 -10.29 9.10
N GLY A 101 -3.01 -10.05 8.02
CA GLY A 101 -3.58 -9.81 6.69
C GLY A 101 -3.43 -8.37 6.19
N GLY A 102 -2.90 -7.44 6.99
CA GLY A 102 -2.60 -6.09 6.55
C GLY A 102 -1.46 -6.03 5.53
N PHE A 103 -1.43 -4.96 4.74
CA PHE A 103 -0.37 -4.69 3.78
C PHE A 103 0.15 -3.26 3.98
N LEU A 104 1.48 -3.09 3.97
CA LEU A 104 2.13 -1.80 4.06
C LEU A 104 2.96 -1.53 2.80
N HIS A 105 2.64 -0.47 2.08
CA HIS A 105 3.49 0.11 1.06
C HIS A 105 4.27 1.28 1.64
N ILE A 106 5.58 1.26 1.51
CA ILE A 106 6.49 2.34 1.90
C ILE A 106 7.14 2.88 0.64
N ASP A 107 6.99 4.17 0.39
CA ASP A 107 7.63 4.87 -0.72
C ASP A 107 8.64 5.89 -0.16
N ASP A 108 9.92 5.66 -0.44
CA ASP A 108 11.01 6.56 0.01
C ASP A 108 11.11 7.73 -0.96
N ASN A 109 10.63 8.89 -0.55
CA ASN A 109 10.75 10.09 -1.36
C ASN A 109 12.21 10.54 -1.49
N TYR A 110 12.98 10.45 -0.42
CA TYR A 110 14.46 10.57 -0.42
C TYR A 110 14.99 10.59 1.01
N GLY A 111 16.04 9.78 1.26
CA GLY A 111 16.80 9.81 2.51
C GLY A 111 16.12 9.14 3.71
N MET A 112 15.05 8.39 3.51
CA MET A 112 14.39 7.60 4.54
C MET A 112 15.14 6.27 4.80
N GLU A 113 15.83 5.73 3.82
CA GLU A 113 16.42 4.39 3.80
C GLU A 113 17.16 3.99 5.08
N PRO A 114 18.16 4.74 5.61
CA PRO A 114 18.94 4.30 6.77
C PRO A 114 18.09 4.21 8.04
N TYR A 115 17.11 5.06 8.20
CA TYR A 115 16.20 5.08 9.33
C TYR A 115 15.16 3.95 9.21
N LEU A 116 14.59 3.80 8.03
CA LEU A 116 13.61 2.75 7.75
C LEU A 116 14.21 1.35 7.98
N LYS A 117 15.40 1.07 7.46
CA LYS A 117 16.07 -0.22 7.65
C LYS A 117 16.26 -0.57 9.14
N ARG A 118 16.57 0.43 9.97
CA ARG A 118 16.66 0.25 11.42
C ARG A 118 15.31 -0.16 12.02
N GLU A 119 14.23 0.50 11.62
CA GLU A 119 12.90 0.22 12.15
C GLU A 119 12.36 -1.12 11.64
N LEU A 120 12.64 -1.48 10.39
CA LEU A 120 12.26 -2.79 9.85
C LEU A 120 12.95 -3.96 10.58
N LEU A 121 14.18 -3.76 11.04
CA LEU A 121 14.87 -4.75 11.89
C LEU A 121 14.19 -4.95 13.25
N LYS A 122 13.54 -3.93 13.81
CA LYS A 122 12.72 -4.08 15.02
C LYS A 122 11.45 -4.87 14.74
N LEU A 123 10.78 -4.58 13.61
CA LEU A 123 9.56 -5.28 13.18
C LEU A 123 9.81 -6.76 12.89
N PHE A 124 10.88 -7.04 12.16
CA PHE A 124 11.22 -8.37 11.64
C PHE A 124 12.69 -8.67 11.80
N PRO A 125 13.19 -8.97 13.02
CA PRO A 125 14.60 -9.22 13.26
C PRO A 125 15.12 -10.46 12.53
N ASP A 126 14.25 -11.41 12.21
CA ASP A 126 14.60 -12.68 11.56
C ASP A 126 14.29 -12.69 10.05
N LYS A 127 13.86 -11.57 9.48
CA LYS A 127 13.54 -11.44 8.05
C LYS A 127 14.45 -10.40 7.40
N GLN A 128 14.67 -10.55 6.10
CA GLN A 128 15.44 -9.59 5.31
C GLN A 128 14.53 -8.97 4.25
N LEU A 129 14.87 -7.77 3.83
CA LEU A 129 14.30 -7.17 2.63
C LEU A 129 14.82 -7.95 1.41
N GLU A 130 13.90 -8.56 0.67
CA GLU A 130 14.18 -9.29 -0.56
C GLU A 130 13.88 -8.38 -1.74
N GLU A 131 14.82 -8.20 -2.66
CA GLU A 131 14.56 -7.45 -3.88
C GLU A 131 13.64 -8.24 -4.80
N LEU A 132 12.55 -7.62 -5.25
CA LEU A 132 11.58 -8.21 -6.16
C LEU A 132 12.09 -8.13 -7.60
N GLY A 133 12.23 -9.27 -8.26
CA GLY A 133 12.52 -9.33 -9.69
C GLY A 133 11.35 -8.81 -10.54
N ALA A 134 11.62 -8.44 -11.77
CA ALA A 134 10.59 -7.96 -12.70
C ALA A 134 9.51 -9.02 -13.06
N ASP A 135 9.77 -10.28 -12.73
CA ASP A 135 8.84 -11.40 -12.86
C ASP A 135 7.89 -11.55 -11.66
N HIS A 136 8.07 -10.75 -10.60
CA HIS A 136 7.16 -10.78 -9.44
C HIS A 136 5.74 -10.37 -9.85
N PRO A 137 4.69 -11.09 -9.38
CA PRO A 137 3.29 -10.85 -9.78
C PRO A 137 2.79 -9.41 -9.59
N ILE A 138 3.36 -8.65 -8.67
CA ILE A 138 2.99 -7.24 -8.43
C ILE A 138 3.21 -6.35 -9.68
N PHE A 139 4.16 -6.73 -10.55
CA PHE A 139 4.46 -6.03 -11.79
C PHE A 139 3.58 -6.49 -12.97
N ASP A 140 2.73 -7.50 -12.75
CA ASP A 140 1.88 -8.11 -13.78
C ASP A 140 0.43 -8.28 -13.29
N GLN A 141 -0.15 -7.19 -12.76
CA GLN A 141 -1.56 -7.12 -12.40
C GLN A 141 -2.37 -6.56 -13.59
N LYS A 142 -3.22 -5.57 -13.36
CA LYS A 142 -3.97 -4.88 -14.42
C LYS A 142 -3.04 -4.28 -15.48
N PHE A 143 -1.94 -3.69 -15.05
CA PHE A 143 -0.95 -3.05 -15.91
C PHE A 143 0.34 -3.87 -15.95
N LYS A 144 1.04 -3.85 -17.09
CA LYS A 144 2.24 -4.66 -17.31
C LYS A 144 3.50 -3.82 -17.18
N PHE A 145 4.36 -4.22 -16.27
CA PHE A 145 5.68 -3.62 -16.05
C PHE A 145 6.79 -4.66 -16.24
N PRO A 146 7.08 -5.06 -17.49
CA PRO A 146 8.02 -6.14 -17.77
C PRO A 146 9.47 -5.85 -17.38
N GLN A 147 9.77 -4.59 -17.04
CA GLN A 147 11.09 -4.16 -16.54
C GLN A 147 11.08 -3.91 -15.02
N GLY A 148 9.97 -4.22 -14.33
CA GLY A 148 9.80 -3.95 -12.90
C GLY A 148 9.39 -2.52 -12.59
N LEU A 149 9.84 -2.01 -11.45
CA LEU A 149 9.45 -0.70 -10.91
C LEU A 149 9.84 0.44 -11.86
N PRO A 150 8.91 1.36 -12.23
CA PRO A 150 9.25 2.54 -13.02
C PRO A 150 10.01 3.57 -12.17
N LYS A 151 10.91 4.33 -12.80
CA LYS A 151 11.55 5.52 -12.22
C LYS A 151 10.69 6.73 -12.55
N ILE A 152 10.31 7.51 -11.55
CA ILE A 152 9.53 8.74 -11.69
C ILE A 152 10.46 9.94 -11.58
N HIS A 153 11.17 10.08 -10.46
CA HIS A 153 12.16 11.12 -10.26
C HIS A 153 13.58 10.55 -10.14
N GLU A 154 14.55 11.39 -10.39
CA GLU A 154 15.97 11.07 -10.31
C GLU A 154 16.60 11.76 -9.10
N HIS A 155 17.30 10.98 -8.27
CA HIS A 155 18.04 11.53 -7.12
C HIS A 155 19.53 11.21 -7.23
N ASP A 156 19.92 9.96 -6.95
CA ASP A 156 21.33 9.57 -6.82
C ASP A 156 21.88 8.80 -8.03
N GLY A 157 21.19 8.83 -9.17
CA GLY A 157 21.61 8.07 -10.36
C GLY A 157 21.46 6.55 -10.20
N LYS A 158 20.75 6.10 -9.18
CA LYS A 158 20.51 4.68 -8.95
C LYS A 158 19.24 4.23 -9.67
N ARG A 159 19.17 2.92 -9.96
CA ARG A 159 17.95 2.34 -10.54
C ARG A 159 16.83 2.24 -9.50
N PRO A 160 15.56 2.27 -9.93
CA PRO A 160 14.45 2.00 -9.04
C PRO A 160 14.51 0.54 -8.55
N GLN A 161 14.15 0.32 -7.28
CA GLN A 161 14.16 -0.99 -6.64
C GLN A 161 12.91 -1.17 -5.80
N ALA A 162 12.33 -2.36 -5.88
CA ALA A 162 11.25 -2.79 -5.02
C ALA A 162 11.77 -3.88 -4.09
N PHE A 163 11.56 -3.72 -2.80
CA PHE A 163 11.94 -4.71 -1.79
C PHE A 163 10.69 -5.19 -1.05
N GLY A 164 10.67 -6.47 -0.72
CA GLY A 164 9.57 -7.08 0.01
C GLY A 164 10.00 -7.72 1.33
N ILE A 165 9.07 -7.75 2.28
CA ILE A 165 9.12 -8.68 3.42
C ILE A 165 7.97 -9.65 3.25
N PHE A 166 8.31 -10.95 3.35
CA PHE A 166 7.37 -12.04 3.18
C PHE A 166 7.05 -12.72 4.51
N ASP A 167 5.79 -13.09 4.70
CA ASP A 167 5.35 -13.98 5.76
C ASP A 167 4.51 -15.12 5.19
N GLN A 168 4.92 -16.35 5.45
CA GLN A 168 4.28 -17.57 4.93
C GLN A 168 4.00 -17.52 3.41
N GLY A 169 4.91 -16.91 2.65
CA GLY A 169 4.78 -16.73 1.19
C GLY A 169 3.94 -15.54 0.75
N ARG A 170 3.30 -14.79 1.66
CA ARG A 170 2.59 -13.56 1.37
C ARG A 170 3.53 -12.35 1.50
N LEU A 171 3.55 -11.48 0.52
CA LEU A 171 4.19 -10.17 0.62
C LEU A 171 3.38 -9.31 1.58
N VAL A 172 3.92 -9.00 2.75
CA VAL A 172 3.24 -8.21 3.79
C VAL A 172 3.65 -6.75 3.79
N LEU A 173 4.84 -6.46 3.29
CA LEU A 173 5.40 -5.12 3.19
C LEU A 173 6.12 -4.99 1.86
N LEU A 174 5.84 -3.90 1.16
CA LEU A 174 6.54 -3.47 -0.05
C LEU A 174 7.25 -2.14 0.25
N TYR A 175 8.54 -2.07 -0.03
CA TYR A 175 9.34 -0.86 0.04
C TYR A 175 9.84 -0.50 -1.36
N THR A 176 9.43 0.66 -1.86
CA THR A 176 9.88 1.23 -3.14
C THR A 176 10.94 2.29 -2.88
N PHE A 177 12.06 2.13 -3.57
CA PHE A 177 13.28 2.91 -3.36
C PHE A 177 13.79 3.49 -4.68
N GLU A 178 14.25 4.75 -4.66
CA GLU A 178 14.78 5.46 -5.83
C GLU A 178 13.78 5.55 -7.01
N CYS A 179 12.50 5.70 -6.72
CA CYS A 179 11.46 5.76 -7.76
C CYS A 179 10.46 6.89 -7.62
N ASP A 180 10.11 7.30 -6.38
CA ASP A 180 9.17 8.37 -6.04
C ASP A 180 7.78 8.19 -6.67
N LEU A 181 7.18 7.03 -6.43
CA LEU A 181 5.83 6.76 -6.93
C LEU A 181 4.82 7.77 -6.41
N GLY A 182 4.93 8.13 -5.12
CA GLY A 182 4.04 9.08 -4.45
C GLY A 182 4.02 10.44 -5.11
N ASP A 183 5.16 10.95 -5.53
CA ASP A 183 5.28 12.21 -6.27
C ASP A 183 4.53 12.14 -7.60
N GLY A 184 4.69 11.02 -8.32
CA GLY A 184 3.98 10.80 -9.58
C GLY A 184 2.46 10.63 -9.42
N TRP A 185 1.96 10.38 -8.21
CA TRP A 185 0.52 10.33 -7.93
C TRP A 185 -0.06 11.70 -7.60
N GLU A 186 0.76 12.69 -7.25
CA GLU A 186 0.29 14.03 -6.89
C GLU A 186 -0.40 14.76 -8.04
N ASP A 187 -1.02 15.89 -7.72
CA ASP A 187 -1.63 16.76 -8.74
C ASP A 187 -0.60 17.20 -9.77
N PRO A 188 -0.97 17.32 -11.07
CA PRO A 188 -0.03 17.63 -12.13
C PRO A 188 0.80 18.89 -11.91
N ALA A 189 0.26 19.86 -11.17
CA ALA A 189 0.92 21.14 -10.94
C ALA A 189 1.98 21.11 -9.82
N VAL A 190 2.08 20.00 -9.05
CA VAL A 190 3.02 19.91 -7.92
C VAL A 190 4.45 19.72 -8.43
N HIS A 191 4.67 18.68 -9.22
CA HIS A 191 6.00 18.35 -9.75
C HIS A 191 6.16 18.72 -11.23
N ASN A 192 5.07 19.04 -11.93
CA ASN A 192 5.03 19.32 -13.37
C ASN A 192 5.54 18.14 -14.23
N ASP A 193 5.34 16.93 -13.75
CA ASP A 193 5.74 15.73 -14.49
C ASP A 193 4.97 15.59 -15.81
N PRO A 194 5.62 15.05 -16.85
CA PRO A 194 4.93 14.67 -18.07
C PRO A 194 3.81 13.67 -17.78
N GLU A 195 2.67 13.81 -18.48
CA GLU A 195 1.50 12.93 -18.30
C GLU A 195 1.85 11.44 -18.45
N GLU A 196 2.81 11.10 -19.33
CA GLU A 196 3.28 9.72 -19.49
C GLU A 196 3.94 9.18 -18.22
N VAL A 197 4.72 10.01 -17.51
CA VAL A 197 5.41 9.64 -16.26
C VAL A 197 4.38 9.46 -15.15
N ARG A 198 3.47 10.42 -14.97
CA ARG A 198 2.38 10.34 -14.00
C ARG A 198 1.48 9.14 -14.25
N SER A 199 1.13 8.88 -15.50
CA SER A 199 0.32 7.72 -15.87
C SER A 199 1.01 6.40 -15.46
N LYS A 200 2.32 6.27 -15.66
CA LYS A 200 3.09 5.09 -15.22
C LYS A 200 3.09 4.95 -13.70
N ALA A 201 3.27 6.06 -12.96
CA ALA A 201 3.23 6.04 -11.51
C ALA A 201 1.86 5.56 -10.98
N LEU A 202 0.76 6.13 -11.48
CA LEU A 202 -0.60 5.74 -11.12
C LEU A 202 -0.93 4.28 -11.50
N GLN A 203 -0.48 3.81 -12.66
CA GLN A 203 -0.63 2.42 -13.08
C GLN A 203 0.13 1.45 -12.16
N MET A 204 1.35 1.81 -11.74
CA MET A 204 2.11 0.99 -10.80
C MET A 204 1.45 1.01 -9.41
N GLY A 205 1.01 2.16 -8.95
CA GLY A 205 0.23 2.27 -7.71
C GLY A 205 -1.04 1.42 -7.72
N ALA A 206 -1.78 1.42 -8.84
CA ALA A 206 -2.96 0.57 -9.01
C ALA A 206 -2.60 -0.92 -8.95
N ASN A 207 -1.50 -1.35 -9.55
CA ASN A 207 -1.01 -2.72 -9.43
C ASN A 207 -0.68 -3.10 -7.98
N ILE A 208 -0.06 -2.20 -7.22
CA ILE A 208 0.26 -2.42 -5.79
C ILE A 208 -1.04 -2.60 -4.99
N VAL A 209 -2.03 -1.73 -5.19
CA VAL A 209 -3.33 -1.82 -4.52
C VAL A 209 -4.07 -3.10 -4.91
N GLU A 210 -4.11 -3.44 -6.20
CA GLU A 210 -4.77 -4.65 -6.70
C GLU A 210 -4.13 -5.91 -6.12
N TYR A 211 -2.78 -5.96 -6.08
CA TYR A 211 -2.03 -7.06 -5.49
C TYR A 211 -2.36 -7.21 -3.99
N ALA A 212 -2.32 -6.12 -3.24
CA ALA A 212 -2.59 -6.12 -1.81
C ALA A 212 -4.01 -6.59 -1.46
N PHE A 213 -5.01 -6.27 -2.30
CA PHE A 213 -6.40 -6.68 -2.07
C PHE A 213 -6.72 -8.12 -2.49
N LYS A 214 -5.81 -8.76 -3.22
CA LYS A 214 -5.94 -10.17 -3.67
C LYS A 214 -5.13 -11.15 -2.82
N SER A 215 -4.17 -10.67 -2.02
CA SER A 215 -3.19 -11.46 -1.28
C SER A 215 -3.64 -11.85 0.14
#